data_06c2b88025c5151790d6544edc0515f1
#
_entry.id   06c2b88025c5151790d6544edc0515f1
#
_cell.length_a   1.000
_cell.length_b   1.000
_cell.length_c   1.000
_cell.angle_alpha   90.00
_cell.angle_beta   90.00
_cell.angle_gamma   90.00
#
_symmetry.space_group_name_H-M   'P 1'
#
loop_
_entity.id
_entity.type
_entity.pdbx_description
1 polymer ?
#
loop_
_entity_poly.entity_id
_entity_poly.type
_entity_poly.pdbx_seq_one_letter_code
_entity_poly.pdbx_strand_id
1 'polypeptide(L)'
;MSLLTIKDAATGAELARTSDAAEIARALAPIGVRFERWQVADLPEGASAEAVLEAYRPQLDAFMAGSSAGTADVIKLDSSHPQKDALRAKFLSEHTHTEDEIRFFHEGGGNFIMHVDGKVYDAHCTRGDLISVPANTQHWFDAGVEPKVTALRVFTDTTGWTPHYTGTDISERFPAVTG
;
A
#
# COMPACT_ATOMS: atom_id res chain seq x y z
N MET A 1 2.87 1.32 14.08
CA MET A 1 3.91 2.31 13.65
C MET A 1 4.45 1.83 12.31
N SER A 2 4.67 2.75 11.35
CA SER A 2 5.20 2.42 10.02
C SER A 2 6.60 1.81 10.12
N LEU A 3 6.91 0.85 9.27
CA LEU A 3 8.19 0.14 9.29
C LEU A 3 8.58 -0.21 7.84
N LEU A 4 9.82 0.04 7.49
CA LEU A 4 10.42 -0.49 6.27
C LEU A 4 11.50 -1.51 6.62
N THR A 5 11.43 -2.69 6.02
CA THR A 5 12.48 -3.69 6.05
C THR A 5 12.94 -3.99 4.63
N ILE A 6 14.23 -3.93 4.37
CA ILE A 6 14.82 -4.25 3.06
C ILE A 6 15.65 -5.51 3.21
N LYS A 7 15.40 -6.49 2.35
CA LYS A 7 16.10 -7.79 2.36
C LYS A 7 16.70 -8.10 0.98
N ASP A 8 17.77 -8.83 0.96
CA ASP A 8 18.31 -9.45 -0.25
C ASP A 8 17.38 -10.57 -0.73
N ALA A 9 16.94 -10.51 -1.98
CA ALA A 9 15.94 -11.44 -2.51
C ALA A 9 16.44 -12.87 -2.68
N ALA A 10 17.76 -13.05 -2.85
CA ALA A 10 18.37 -14.37 -3.04
C ALA A 10 18.62 -15.07 -1.69
N THR A 11 19.12 -14.34 -0.70
CA THR A 11 19.60 -14.89 0.56
C THR A 11 18.61 -14.70 1.72
N GLY A 12 17.67 -13.75 1.61
CA GLY A 12 16.77 -13.35 2.70
C GLY A 12 17.43 -12.50 3.78
N ALA A 13 18.72 -12.15 3.61
CA ALA A 13 19.43 -11.34 4.59
C ALA A 13 18.83 -9.94 4.72
N GLU A 14 18.61 -9.47 5.94
CA GLU A 14 18.17 -8.10 6.20
C GLU A 14 19.31 -7.12 5.88
N LEU A 15 19.05 -6.17 4.99
CA LEU A 15 19.99 -5.15 4.55
C LEU A 15 19.77 -3.82 5.26
N ALA A 16 18.50 -3.50 5.60
CA ALA A 16 18.14 -2.30 6.33
C ALA A 16 16.78 -2.46 7.00
N ARG A 17 16.60 -1.70 8.10
CA ARG A 17 15.32 -1.59 8.79
C ARG A 17 15.19 -0.19 9.38
N THR A 18 14.05 0.47 9.19
CA THR A 18 13.77 1.79 9.80
C THR A 18 12.28 2.00 10.03
N SER A 19 11.94 2.74 11.07
CA SER A 19 10.59 3.24 11.35
C SER A 19 10.48 4.77 11.23
N ASP A 20 11.56 5.45 10.88
CA ASP A 20 11.54 6.88 10.61
C ASP A 20 10.93 7.16 9.24
N ALA A 21 9.88 7.99 9.20
CA ALA A 21 9.12 8.26 7.98
C ALA A 21 9.97 8.92 6.86
N ALA A 22 10.91 9.79 7.24
CA ALA A 22 11.78 10.44 6.27
C ALA A 22 12.83 9.47 5.71
N GLU A 23 13.31 8.53 6.53
CA GLU A 23 14.19 7.45 6.06
C GLU A 23 13.45 6.46 5.18
N ILE A 24 12.21 6.09 5.53
CA ILE A 24 11.35 5.24 4.66
C ILE A 24 11.20 5.91 3.28
N ALA A 25 10.81 7.19 3.24
CA ALA A 25 10.65 7.92 1.99
C ALA A 25 11.95 7.96 1.17
N ARG A 26 13.10 8.22 1.81
CA ARG A 26 14.41 8.24 1.13
C ARG A 26 14.83 6.88 0.59
N ALA A 27 14.55 5.80 1.33
CA ALA A 27 14.91 4.45 0.93
C ALA A 27 14.05 3.92 -0.22
N LEU A 28 12.78 4.35 -0.31
CA LEU A 28 11.85 3.95 -1.35
C LEU A 28 11.96 4.80 -2.63
N ALA A 29 12.42 6.04 -2.55
CA ALA A 29 12.53 6.94 -3.70
C ALA A 29 13.36 6.39 -4.88
N PRO A 30 14.51 5.69 -4.67
CA PRO A 30 15.30 5.13 -5.78
C PRO A 30 14.56 4.09 -6.63
N ILE A 31 13.55 3.41 -6.08
CA ILE A 31 12.70 2.46 -6.80
C ILE A 31 11.40 3.10 -7.31
N GLY A 32 11.31 4.45 -7.28
CA GLY A 32 10.16 5.20 -7.77
C GLY A 32 8.95 5.21 -6.85
N VAL A 33 9.03 4.58 -5.68
CA VAL A 33 7.93 4.53 -4.71
C VAL A 33 7.92 5.80 -3.88
N ARG A 34 6.78 6.48 -3.85
CA ARG A 34 6.53 7.67 -3.03
C ARG A 34 5.91 7.25 -1.71
N PHE A 35 6.47 7.73 -0.61
CA PHE A 35 5.94 7.54 0.73
C PHE A 35 5.81 8.89 1.43
N GLU A 36 4.63 9.16 2.01
CA GLU A 36 4.33 10.40 2.72
C GLU A 36 3.51 10.12 3.97
N ARG A 37 3.54 11.06 4.89
CA ARG A 37 2.59 11.10 6.00
C ARG A 37 1.66 12.30 5.84
N TRP A 38 0.38 12.03 5.80
CA TRP A 38 -0.65 13.05 5.79
C TRP A 38 -1.27 13.22 7.18
N GLN A 39 -1.72 14.43 7.47
CA GLN A 39 -2.51 14.65 8.68
C GLN A 39 -3.84 13.89 8.56
N VAL A 40 -4.12 13.07 9.57
CA VAL A 40 -5.35 12.28 9.59
C VAL A 40 -6.51 13.16 10.04
N ALA A 41 -7.60 13.13 9.26
CA ALA A 41 -8.84 13.83 9.60
C ALA A 41 -9.47 13.20 10.86
N ASP A 42 -10.02 14.06 11.72
CA ASP A 42 -10.78 13.64 12.87
C ASP A 42 -12.23 13.34 12.45
N LEU A 43 -12.54 12.08 12.28
CA LEU A 43 -13.86 11.59 11.89
C LEU A 43 -14.39 10.62 12.95
N PRO A 44 -15.72 10.55 13.13
CA PRO A 44 -16.31 9.58 14.05
C PRO A 44 -16.03 8.15 13.59
N GLU A 45 -15.95 7.24 14.55
CA GLU A 45 -15.82 5.81 14.24
C GLU A 45 -16.98 5.36 13.35
N GLY A 46 -16.65 4.58 12.30
CA GLY A 46 -17.63 4.12 11.34
C GLY A 46 -18.08 5.16 10.30
N ALA A 47 -17.41 6.31 10.21
CA ALA A 47 -17.71 7.32 9.18
C ALA A 47 -17.91 6.68 7.80
N SER A 48 -18.87 7.19 7.02
CA SER A 48 -19.16 6.65 5.69
C SER A 48 -17.99 6.84 4.72
N ALA A 49 -17.95 6.07 3.63
CA ALA A 49 -16.92 6.21 2.60
C ALA A 49 -16.93 7.63 2.01
N GLU A 50 -18.13 8.21 1.80
CA GLU A 50 -18.27 9.58 1.32
C GLU A 50 -17.72 10.60 2.30
N ALA A 51 -17.98 10.43 3.60
CA ALA A 51 -17.45 11.33 4.63
C ALA A 51 -15.92 11.27 4.71
N VAL A 52 -15.34 10.08 4.60
CA VAL A 52 -13.88 9.90 4.53
C VAL A 52 -13.33 10.57 3.29
N LEU A 53 -13.90 10.32 2.10
CA LEU A 53 -13.45 10.91 0.84
C LEU A 53 -13.49 12.44 0.88
N GLU A 54 -14.56 13.01 1.39
CA GLU A 54 -14.73 14.45 1.46
C GLU A 54 -13.76 15.11 2.44
N ALA A 55 -13.47 14.46 3.58
CA ALA A 55 -12.51 14.96 4.56
C ALA A 55 -11.08 15.11 4.02
N TYR A 56 -10.72 14.32 2.99
CA TYR A 56 -9.41 14.39 2.34
C TYR A 56 -9.43 15.07 0.96
N ARG A 57 -10.56 15.66 0.56
CA ARG A 57 -10.70 16.33 -0.74
C ARG A 57 -9.56 17.31 -1.04
N PRO A 58 -9.17 18.24 -0.14
CA PRO A 58 -8.09 19.16 -0.43
C PRO A 58 -6.74 18.49 -0.69
N GLN A 59 -6.39 17.45 0.09
CA GLN A 59 -5.14 16.69 -0.08
C GLN A 59 -5.17 15.87 -1.37
N LEU A 60 -6.32 15.24 -1.68
CA LEU A 60 -6.52 14.47 -2.90
C LEU A 60 -6.42 15.37 -4.14
N ASP A 61 -7.08 16.51 -4.15
CA ASP A 61 -7.04 17.46 -5.28
C ASP A 61 -5.61 17.97 -5.52
N ALA A 62 -4.88 18.30 -4.45
CA ALA A 62 -3.47 18.70 -4.55
C ALA A 62 -2.57 17.56 -5.06
N PHE A 63 -2.80 16.34 -4.61
CA PHE A 63 -2.05 15.16 -5.07
C PHE A 63 -2.34 14.86 -6.54
N MET A 64 -3.62 14.84 -6.94
CA MET A 64 -4.05 14.55 -8.30
C MET A 64 -3.61 15.64 -9.29
N ALA A 65 -3.58 16.90 -8.89
CA ALA A 65 -3.06 17.98 -9.73
C ALA A 65 -1.59 17.82 -10.15
N GLY A 66 -0.79 17.11 -9.35
CA GLY A 66 0.60 16.79 -9.64
C GLY A 66 0.84 15.39 -10.22
N SER A 67 -0.21 14.66 -10.58
CA SER A 67 -0.14 13.28 -11.08
C SER A 67 -1.08 13.07 -12.27
N SER A 68 -1.00 11.89 -12.89
CA SER A 68 -1.96 11.46 -13.93
C SER A 68 -3.27 10.94 -13.34
N ALA A 69 -3.40 10.82 -12.03
CA ALA A 69 -4.60 10.33 -11.38
C ALA A 69 -5.77 11.31 -11.48
N GLY A 70 -6.97 10.79 -11.77
CA GLY A 70 -8.17 11.59 -12.02
C GLY A 70 -9.37 11.23 -11.13
N THR A 71 -9.30 10.16 -10.35
CA THR A 71 -10.40 9.73 -9.48
C THR A 71 -9.91 9.06 -8.21
N ALA A 72 -10.73 9.07 -7.19
CA ALA A 72 -10.45 8.41 -5.92
C ALA A 72 -11.71 7.77 -5.33
N ASP A 73 -11.54 6.68 -4.60
CA ASP A 73 -12.59 6.06 -3.80
C ASP A 73 -12.07 5.66 -2.41
N VAL A 74 -12.95 5.10 -1.59
CA VAL A 74 -12.62 4.59 -0.26
C VAL A 74 -13.02 3.13 -0.17
N ILE A 75 -12.07 2.29 0.24
CA ILE A 75 -12.35 0.90 0.60
C ILE A 75 -12.37 0.74 2.12
N LYS A 76 -13.25 -0.15 2.57
CA LYS A 76 -13.29 -0.64 3.94
C LYS A 76 -13.18 -2.15 3.94
N LEU A 77 -12.24 -2.66 4.69
CA LEU A 77 -12.01 -4.09 4.86
C LEU A 77 -11.77 -4.38 6.34
N ASP A 78 -12.64 -5.16 6.94
CA ASP A 78 -12.49 -5.63 8.31
C ASP A 78 -12.64 -7.16 8.42
N SER A 79 -12.44 -7.68 9.60
CA SER A 79 -12.49 -9.12 9.87
C SER A 79 -13.87 -9.75 9.65
N SER A 80 -14.94 -8.95 9.60
CA SER A 80 -16.30 -9.43 9.30
C SER A 80 -16.63 -9.47 7.81
N HIS A 81 -15.77 -8.90 6.95
CA HIS A 81 -16.02 -8.81 5.52
C HIS A 81 -16.08 -10.21 4.88
N PRO A 82 -17.20 -10.59 4.21
CA PRO A 82 -17.42 -11.96 3.75
C PRO A 82 -16.41 -12.46 2.72
N GLN A 83 -15.72 -11.56 2.02
CA GLN A 83 -14.71 -11.86 1.00
C GLN A 83 -13.28 -11.57 1.46
N LYS A 84 -13.02 -11.38 2.77
CA LYS A 84 -11.69 -10.98 3.26
C LYS A 84 -10.59 -11.93 2.82
N ASP A 85 -10.84 -13.24 2.93
CA ASP A 85 -9.85 -14.26 2.58
C ASP A 85 -9.60 -14.33 1.06
N ALA A 86 -10.66 -14.18 0.25
CA ALA A 86 -10.54 -14.14 -1.21
C ALA A 86 -9.80 -12.87 -1.69
N LEU A 87 -10.07 -11.72 -1.06
CA LEU A 87 -9.38 -10.47 -1.36
C LEU A 87 -7.91 -10.55 -0.94
N ARG A 88 -7.62 -11.12 0.23
CA ARG A 88 -6.24 -11.36 0.67
C ARG A 88 -5.51 -12.27 -0.31
N ALA A 89 -6.08 -13.42 -0.65
CA ALA A 89 -5.48 -14.37 -1.60
C ALA A 89 -5.20 -13.74 -2.97
N LYS A 90 -6.10 -12.86 -3.45
CA LYS A 90 -5.94 -12.17 -4.72
C LYS A 90 -4.67 -11.32 -4.81
N PHE A 91 -4.27 -10.67 -3.71
CA PHE A 91 -3.15 -9.72 -3.69
C PHE A 91 -1.90 -10.23 -2.99
N LEU A 92 -1.94 -11.43 -2.42
CA LEU A 92 -0.84 -12.01 -1.65
C LEU A 92 0.27 -12.60 -2.55
N SER A 93 -0.03 -13.02 -3.78
CA SER A 93 0.96 -13.50 -4.74
C SER A 93 1.56 -12.34 -5.53
N GLU A 94 2.86 -12.44 -5.86
CA GLU A 94 3.55 -11.41 -6.64
C GLU A 94 2.84 -11.14 -7.96
N HIS A 95 2.59 -9.88 -8.22
CA HIS A 95 1.90 -9.39 -9.42
C HIS A 95 2.37 -7.98 -9.80
N THR A 96 1.91 -7.51 -10.96
CA THR A 96 2.05 -6.13 -11.41
C THR A 96 0.68 -5.55 -11.75
N HIS A 97 0.59 -4.22 -11.79
CA HIS A 97 -0.52 -3.48 -12.37
C HIS A 97 -0.04 -2.61 -13.53
N THR A 98 -0.92 -2.29 -14.46
CA THR A 98 -0.63 -1.37 -15.58
C THR A 98 -0.69 0.09 -15.17
N GLU A 99 -1.13 0.38 -13.94
CA GLU A 99 -1.26 1.71 -13.36
C GLU A 99 -0.56 1.82 -12.03
N ASP A 100 -0.33 3.05 -11.59
CA ASP A 100 0.17 3.33 -10.25
C ASP A 100 -0.85 2.87 -9.21
N GLU A 101 -0.38 2.15 -8.21
CA GLU A 101 -1.20 1.80 -7.05
C GLU A 101 -0.95 2.78 -5.92
N ILE A 102 -1.94 3.65 -5.66
CA ILE A 102 -1.83 4.72 -4.68
C ILE A 102 -2.84 4.50 -3.57
N ARG A 103 -2.36 4.41 -2.34
CA ARG A 103 -3.19 4.26 -1.14
C ARG A 103 -2.79 5.22 -0.04
N PHE A 104 -3.83 5.78 0.61
CA PHE A 104 -3.69 6.48 1.89
C PHE A 104 -4.51 5.76 2.95
N PHE A 105 -3.91 5.47 4.09
CA PHE A 105 -4.55 4.75 5.19
C PHE A 105 -5.17 5.73 6.19
N HIS A 106 -6.49 5.85 6.17
CA HIS A 106 -7.25 6.58 7.18
C HIS A 106 -7.31 5.81 8.50
N GLU A 107 -7.50 4.48 8.43
CA GLU A 107 -7.53 3.58 9.59
C GLU A 107 -6.84 2.27 9.25
N GLY A 108 -6.16 1.68 10.25
CA GLY A 108 -5.45 0.43 10.10
C GLY A 108 -4.22 0.54 9.22
N GLY A 109 -3.97 -0.48 8.41
CA GLY A 109 -2.79 -0.54 7.56
C GLY A 109 -2.62 -1.86 6.84
N GLY A 110 -1.46 -2.07 6.26
CA GLY A 110 -1.05 -3.29 5.59
C GLY A 110 0.36 -3.17 5.03
N ASN A 111 0.88 -4.27 4.55
CA ASN A 111 2.23 -4.34 3.99
C ASN A 111 2.18 -4.29 2.46
N PHE A 112 2.86 -3.30 1.88
CA PHE A 112 3.27 -3.31 0.49
C PHE A 112 4.66 -3.91 0.41
N ILE A 113 4.78 -5.07 -0.25
CA ILE A 113 6.06 -5.75 -0.38
C ILE A 113 6.44 -5.72 -1.86
N MET A 114 7.55 -5.04 -2.19
CA MET A 114 8.00 -4.79 -3.55
C MET A 114 9.29 -5.54 -3.82
N HIS A 115 9.37 -6.18 -4.99
CA HIS A 115 10.56 -6.91 -5.44
C HIS A 115 11.21 -6.14 -6.60
N VAL A 116 12.31 -5.47 -6.32
CA VAL A 116 13.00 -4.61 -7.29
C VAL A 116 14.51 -4.78 -7.17
N ASP A 117 15.19 -4.96 -8.28
CA ASP A 117 16.66 -5.02 -8.38
C ASP A 117 17.30 -6.00 -7.38
N GLY A 118 16.72 -7.21 -7.26
CA GLY A 118 17.23 -8.27 -6.39
C GLY A 118 17.04 -8.00 -4.89
N LYS A 119 16.21 -7.05 -4.53
CA LYS A 119 15.83 -6.72 -3.14
C LYS A 119 14.33 -6.81 -2.94
N VAL A 120 13.95 -7.13 -1.72
CA VAL A 120 12.56 -7.11 -1.25
C VAL A 120 12.41 -5.98 -0.24
N TYR A 121 11.55 -5.03 -0.57
CA TYR A 121 11.20 -3.87 0.24
C TYR A 121 9.84 -4.13 0.90
N ASP A 122 9.80 -4.44 2.16
CA ASP A 122 8.57 -4.64 2.92
C ASP A 122 8.22 -3.34 3.67
N ALA A 123 7.26 -2.60 3.14
CA ALA A 123 6.75 -1.36 3.71
C ALA A 123 5.44 -1.62 4.46
N HIS A 124 5.53 -1.81 5.78
CA HIS A 124 4.37 -1.82 6.67
C HIS A 124 3.84 -0.41 6.83
N CYS A 125 2.71 -0.13 6.19
CA CYS A 125 1.99 1.13 6.27
C CYS A 125 0.94 1.11 7.37
N THR A 126 0.77 2.25 8.04
CA THR A 126 -0.20 2.43 9.12
C THR A 126 -1.03 3.70 8.91
N ARG A 127 -1.96 3.97 9.81
CA ARG A 127 -2.79 5.18 9.80
C ARG A 127 -1.95 6.45 9.58
N GLY A 128 -2.30 7.24 8.57
CA GLY A 128 -1.64 8.48 8.16
C GLY A 128 -0.59 8.30 7.06
N ASP A 129 -0.28 7.07 6.65
CA ASP A 129 0.66 6.82 5.56
C ASP A 129 -0.03 6.86 4.20
N LEU A 130 0.61 7.54 3.26
CA LEU A 130 0.37 7.44 1.83
C LEU A 130 1.53 6.71 1.19
N ILE A 131 1.22 5.71 0.37
CA ILE A 131 2.19 5.04 -0.49
C ILE A 131 1.70 5.04 -1.94
N SER A 132 2.61 5.32 -2.87
CA SER A 132 2.37 5.24 -4.31
C SER A 132 3.40 4.32 -4.94
N VAL A 133 2.94 3.17 -5.41
CA VAL A 133 3.76 2.16 -6.09
C VAL A 133 3.59 2.34 -7.59
N PRO A 134 4.69 2.58 -8.35
CA PRO A 134 4.60 2.81 -9.78
C PRO A 134 4.03 1.61 -10.55
N ALA A 135 3.40 1.89 -11.68
CA ALA A 135 2.96 0.89 -12.64
C ALA A 135 4.11 -0.10 -12.97
N ASN A 136 3.75 -1.34 -13.19
CA ASN A 136 4.66 -2.45 -13.54
C ASN A 136 5.69 -2.82 -12.46
N THR A 137 5.59 -2.28 -11.25
CA THR A 137 6.40 -2.74 -10.10
C THR A 137 5.92 -4.12 -9.66
N GLN A 138 6.83 -5.09 -9.56
CA GLN A 138 6.53 -6.40 -8.99
C GLN A 138 6.30 -6.26 -7.49
N HIS A 139 5.13 -6.62 -7.02
CA HIS A 139 4.76 -6.46 -5.61
C HIS A 139 3.63 -7.40 -5.19
N TRP A 140 3.38 -7.46 -3.89
CA TRP A 140 2.20 -8.06 -3.29
C TRP A 140 1.77 -7.24 -2.07
N PHE A 141 0.52 -7.45 -1.65
CA PHE A 141 -0.06 -6.72 -0.53
C PHE A 141 -0.67 -7.69 0.48
N ASP A 142 -0.39 -7.47 1.76
CA ASP A 142 -0.98 -8.22 2.86
C ASP A 142 -1.57 -7.28 3.92
N ALA A 143 -2.89 -7.36 4.12
CA ALA A 143 -3.60 -6.66 5.20
C ALA A 143 -3.73 -7.52 6.48
N GLY A 144 -3.09 -8.70 6.49
CA GLY A 144 -3.19 -9.67 7.58
C GLY A 144 -4.44 -10.54 7.51
N VAL A 145 -4.51 -11.52 8.41
CA VAL A 145 -5.64 -12.47 8.52
C VAL A 145 -6.87 -11.85 9.18
N GLU A 146 -6.67 -10.85 10.02
CA GLU A 146 -7.71 -10.06 10.67
C GLU A 146 -7.56 -8.59 10.26
N PRO A 147 -7.96 -8.26 9.01
CA PRO A 147 -7.78 -6.90 8.51
C PRO A 147 -8.66 -5.92 9.27
N LYS A 148 -8.15 -4.70 9.45
CA LYS A 148 -8.90 -3.52 9.85
C LYS A 148 -8.35 -2.34 9.06
N VAL A 149 -8.96 -2.06 7.90
CA VAL A 149 -8.45 -1.05 6.96
C VAL A 149 -9.59 -0.19 6.46
N THR A 150 -9.42 1.13 6.58
CA THR A 150 -10.14 2.13 5.81
C THR A 150 -9.10 2.91 5.03
N ALA A 151 -9.10 2.78 3.71
CA ALA A 151 -8.10 3.40 2.87
C ALA A 151 -8.70 4.10 1.65
N LEU A 152 -8.15 5.25 1.31
CA LEU A 152 -8.40 5.92 0.04
C LEU A 152 -7.54 5.24 -1.03
N ARG A 153 -8.14 5.00 -2.20
CA ARG A 153 -7.45 4.56 -3.40
C ARG A 153 -7.53 5.68 -4.43
N VAL A 154 -6.42 5.94 -5.10
CA VAL A 154 -6.35 6.98 -6.14
C VAL A 154 -5.97 6.32 -7.46
N PHE A 155 -6.72 6.61 -8.52
CA PHE A 155 -6.61 5.93 -9.81
C PHE A 155 -6.38 6.90 -10.96
N THR A 156 -5.65 6.44 -11.96
CA THR A 156 -5.69 7.03 -13.30
C THR A 156 -6.95 6.58 -14.04
N ASP A 157 -7.25 5.28 -13.94
CA ASP A 157 -8.41 4.61 -14.52
C ASP A 157 -8.93 3.55 -13.54
N THR A 158 -10.23 3.44 -13.40
CA THR A 158 -10.89 2.50 -12.47
C THR A 158 -10.75 1.02 -12.86
N THR A 159 -10.25 0.73 -14.06
CA THR A 159 -10.01 -0.65 -14.53
C THR A 159 -8.62 -1.18 -14.16
N GLY A 160 -7.71 -0.32 -13.72
CA GLY A 160 -6.26 -0.55 -13.70
C GLY A 160 -5.72 -1.48 -12.62
N TRP A 161 -6.49 -1.86 -11.60
CA TRP A 161 -5.97 -2.70 -10.50
C TRP A 161 -6.26 -4.18 -10.66
N THR A 162 -6.26 -4.65 -11.88
CA THR A 162 -6.24 -6.07 -12.19
C THR A 162 -4.82 -6.61 -11.97
N PRO A 163 -4.62 -7.62 -11.11
CA PRO A 163 -3.30 -8.19 -10.90
C PRO A 163 -2.88 -9.04 -12.10
N HIS A 164 -1.68 -8.80 -12.61
CA HIS A 164 -0.99 -9.63 -13.58
C HIS A 164 0.08 -10.44 -12.84
N TYR A 165 -0.22 -11.69 -12.53
CA TYR A 165 0.65 -12.54 -11.72
C TYR A 165 1.94 -12.88 -12.45
N THR A 166 3.07 -12.80 -11.74
CA THR A 166 4.40 -13.14 -12.27
C THR A 166 4.64 -14.65 -12.33
N GLY A 167 3.90 -15.43 -11.52
CA GLY A 167 4.04 -16.88 -11.43
C GLY A 167 5.22 -17.34 -10.58
N THR A 168 5.87 -16.43 -9.83
CA THR A 168 6.94 -16.77 -8.88
C THR A 168 6.36 -17.10 -7.50
N ASP A 169 7.15 -17.80 -6.67
CA ASP A 169 6.84 -18.13 -5.29
C ASP A 169 7.49 -17.19 -4.26
N ILE A 170 8.04 -16.06 -4.74
CA ILE A 170 8.81 -15.15 -3.90
C ILE A 170 8.01 -14.63 -2.70
N SER A 171 6.73 -14.37 -2.87
CA SER A 171 5.87 -13.90 -1.78
C SER A 171 5.76 -14.89 -0.62
N GLU A 172 5.88 -16.18 -0.88
CA GLU A 172 5.87 -17.23 0.15
C GLU A 172 7.15 -17.22 1.00
N ARG A 173 8.28 -16.80 0.39
CA ARG A 173 9.59 -16.69 1.06
C ARG A 173 9.74 -15.43 1.90
N PHE A 174 8.93 -14.40 1.60
CA PHE A 174 8.99 -13.10 2.26
C PHE A 174 7.62 -12.73 2.84
N PRO A 175 7.20 -13.40 3.93
CA PRO A 175 5.98 -13.03 4.63
C PRO A 175 6.09 -11.60 5.19
N ALA A 176 4.94 -10.91 5.27
CA ALA A 176 4.84 -9.55 5.78
C ALA A 176 5.44 -9.40 7.18
N VAL A 177 6.23 -8.35 7.39
CA VAL A 177 6.84 -8.01 8.67
C VAL A 177 6.04 -6.89 9.33
N THR A 178 5.50 -7.15 10.52
CA THR A 178 4.82 -6.14 11.34
C THR A 178 5.76 -5.64 12.43
N GLY A 179 5.65 -4.34 12.75
CA GLY A 179 6.41 -3.69 13.81
C GLY A 179 5.86 -3.98 15.20
#